data_4541111b7f2ef42a81191d674f913100
#
_entry.id   4541111b7f2ef42a81191d674f913100
#
_cell.length_a   1.000
_cell.length_b   1.000
_cell.length_c   1.000
_cell.angle_alpha   90.00
_cell.angle_beta   90.00
_cell.angle_gamma   90.00
#
_symmetry.space_group_name_H-M   'P 1'
#
loop_
_entity.id
_entity.type
_entity.pdbx_description
1 polymer ?
#
loop_
_entity_poly.entity_id
_entity_poly.type
_entity_poly.pdbx_seq_one_letter_code
_entity_poly.pdbx_strand_id
1 'polypeptide(L)'
;MTTTHESAPTFDELAAHIDELRGRIAHQEPSVQRLLEDTLEAITEFNRRGLVGLVHLLRSDERGGELLYEAVEQPEVMALFVAHGIIRTDRTIDVLRVVEQIRPYLVTSSIEMSVESVRGDVASVKFATGCNAPDQ
;
A
#
# COMPACT_ATOMS: atom_id res chain seq x y z
N MET A 1 8.46 11.56 43.85
CA MET A 1 7.95 12.01 42.56
C MET A 1 8.00 10.85 41.60
N THR A 2 6.89 10.18 41.43
CA THR A 2 6.77 9.05 40.51
C THR A 2 6.52 9.62 39.12
N THR A 3 7.55 9.62 38.27
CA THR A 3 7.41 9.91 36.85
C THR A 3 6.68 8.71 36.23
N THR A 4 5.38 8.85 36.02
CA THR A 4 4.61 7.90 35.24
C THR A 4 5.19 7.99 33.82
N HIS A 5 5.95 6.97 33.44
CA HIS A 5 6.34 6.76 32.05
C HIS A 5 5.04 6.42 31.29
N GLU A 6 4.36 7.45 30.83
CA GLU A 6 3.25 7.28 29.90
C GLU A 6 3.85 6.62 28.66
N SER A 7 3.50 5.37 28.44
CA SER A 7 3.93 4.61 27.27
C SER A 7 3.48 5.36 26.02
N ALA A 8 4.39 5.59 25.07
CA ALA A 8 4.01 6.20 23.80
C ALA A 8 2.86 5.40 23.17
N PRO A 9 1.86 6.09 22.56
CA PRO A 9 0.72 5.43 21.95
C PRO A 9 1.19 4.48 20.84
N THR A 10 0.52 3.36 20.71
CA THR A 10 0.74 2.40 19.63
C THR A 10 0.28 2.99 18.29
N PHE A 11 0.70 2.38 17.19
CA PHE A 11 0.28 2.79 15.85
C PHE A 11 -1.25 2.76 15.68
N ASP A 12 -1.90 1.72 16.17
CA ASP A 12 -3.36 1.56 16.10
C ASP A 12 -4.10 2.62 16.94
N GLU A 13 -3.58 2.95 18.11
CA GLU A 13 -4.12 4.03 18.95
C GLU A 13 -3.99 5.39 18.27
N LEU A 14 -2.86 5.66 17.60
CA LEU A 14 -2.69 6.88 16.81
C LEU A 14 -3.64 6.93 15.61
N ALA A 15 -3.83 5.83 14.89
CA ALA A 15 -4.75 5.75 13.76
C ALA A 15 -6.19 6.03 14.21
N ALA A 16 -6.65 5.39 15.29
CA ALA A 16 -7.96 5.61 15.87
C ALA A 16 -8.16 7.07 16.33
N HIS A 17 -7.13 7.68 16.92
CA HIS A 17 -7.17 9.08 17.33
C HIS A 17 -7.27 10.05 16.15
N ILE A 18 -6.57 9.78 15.05
CA ILE A 18 -6.67 10.56 13.81
C ILE A 18 -8.10 10.50 13.26
N ASP A 19 -8.72 9.32 13.23
CA ASP A 19 -10.09 9.15 12.74
C ASP A 19 -11.11 9.89 13.63
N GLU A 20 -10.92 9.86 14.95
CA GLU A 20 -11.74 10.65 15.89
C GLU A 20 -11.63 12.16 15.61
N LEU A 21 -10.39 12.66 15.44
CA LEU A 21 -10.16 14.09 15.17
C LEU A 21 -10.76 14.50 13.83
N ARG A 22 -10.67 13.68 12.80
CA ARG A 22 -11.32 13.92 11.50
C ARG A 22 -12.84 13.98 11.63
N GLY A 23 -13.45 13.09 12.42
CA GLY A 23 -14.87 13.14 12.72
C GLY A 23 -15.28 14.44 13.42
N ARG A 24 -14.44 14.96 14.32
CA ARG A 24 -14.69 16.25 15.01
C ARG A 24 -14.57 17.45 14.08
N ILE A 25 -13.65 17.42 13.12
CA ILE A 25 -13.50 18.48 12.10
C ILE A 25 -14.76 18.59 11.27
N ALA A 26 -15.38 17.47 10.88
CA ALA A 26 -16.61 17.44 10.08
C ALA A 26 -17.81 18.14 10.76
N HIS A 27 -17.75 18.35 12.08
CA HIS A 27 -18.81 19.02 12.87
C HIS A 27 -18.47 20.48 13.21
N GLN A 28 -17.38 21.04 12.68
CA GLN A 28 -17.01 22.43 12.88
C GLN A 28 -17.75 23.37 11.92
N GLU A 29 -17.69 24.67 12.19
CA GLU A 29 -18.18 25.66 11.22
C GLU A 29 -17.46 25.52 9.87
N PRO A 30 -18.16 25.74 8.73
CA PRO A 30 -17.61 25.52 7.39
C PRO A 30 -16.30 26.27 7.10
N SER A 31 -16.08 27.44 7.71
CA SER A 31 -14.84 28.21 7.56
C SER A 31 -13.67 27.54 8.29
N VAL A 32 -13.93 27.04 9.51
CA VAL A 32 -12.94 26.34 10.33
C VAL A 32 -12.63 24.97 9.72
N GLN A 33 -13.66 24.25 9.27
CA GLN A 33 -13.51 22.97 8.60
C GLN A 33 -12.58 23.11 7.38
N ARG A 34 -12.83 24.06 6.49
CA ARG A 34 -11.98 24.30 5.31
C ARG A 34 -10.52 24.61 5.70
N LEU A 35 -10.32 25.49 6.68
CA LEU A 35 -8.95 25.81 7.12
C LEU A 35 -8.20 24.58 7.65
N LEU A 36 -8.88 23.73 8.41
CA LEU A 36 -8.29 22.49 8.93
C LEU A 36 -8.02 21.49 7.82
N GLU A 37 -8.94 21.32 6.88
CA GLU A 37 -8.76 20.45 5.71
C GLU A 37 -7.58 20.91 4.82
N ASP A 38 -7.51 22.20 4.49
CA ASP A 38 -6.42 22.80 3.73
C ASP A 38 -5.07 22.62 4.44
N THR A 39 -5.07 22.74 5.77
CA THR A 39 -3.86 22.54 6.59
C THR A 39 -3.40 21.08 6.54
N LEU A 40 -4.33 20.13 6.69
CA LEU A 40 -4.03 18.70 6.61
C LEU A 40 -3.53 18.31 5.22
N GLU A 41 -4.14 18.85 4.17
CA GLU A 41 -3.70 18.62 2.78
C GLU A 41 -2.28 19.15 2.56
N ALA A 42 -1.98 20.37 3.03
CA ALA A 42 -0.66 20.97 2.92
C ALA A 42 0.41 20.13 3.65
N ILE A 43 0.13 19.67 4.86
CA ILE A 43 1.04 18.81 5.64
C ILE A 43 1.23 17.47 4.92
N THR A 44 0.15 16.87 4.41
CA THR A 44 0.20 15.61 3.69
C THR A 44 1.05 15.72 2.43
N GLU A 45 0.88 16.79 1.66
CA GLU A 45 1.68 17.03 0.45
C GLU A 45 3.16 17.30 0.78
N PHE A 46 3.44 18.06 1.84
CA PHE A 46 4.80 18.27 2.31
C PHE A 46 5.50 16.94 2.65
N ASN A 47 4.84 16.09 3.44
CA ASN A 47 5.36 14.79 3.81
C ASN A 47 5.51 13.87 2.58
N ARG A 48 4.53 13.86 1.68
CA ARG A 48 4.56 13.08 0.45
C ARG A 48 5.79 13.40 -0.40
N ARG A 49 6.11 14.69 -0.59
CA ARG A 49 7.28 15.09 -1.36
C ARG A 49 8.59 14.61 -0.74
N GLY A 50 8.72 14.72 0.58
CA GLY A 50 9.89 14.19 1.30
C GLY A 50 10.04 12.69 1.16
N LEU A 51 8.94 11.95 1.34
CA LEU A 51 8.92 10.48 1.20
C LEU A 51 9.22 10.04 -0.24
N VAL A 52 8.65 10.70 -1.24
CA VAL A 52 8.94 10.41 -2.66
C VAL A 52 10.43 10.63 -2.95
N GLY A 53 11.01 11.72 -2.46
CA GLY A 53 12.45 11.98 -2.60
C GLY A 53 13.31 10.90 -1.96
N LEU A 54 12.94 10.45 -0.75
CA LEU A 54 13.62 9.35 -0.06
C LEU A 54 13.51 8.03 -0.85
N VAL A 55 12.32 7.69 -1.33
CA VAL A 55 12.08 6.48 -2.14
C VAL A 55 12.91 6.52 -3.43
N HIS A 56 12.97 7.66 -4.12
CA HIS A 56 13.79 7.82 -5.31
C HIS A 56 15.28 7.61 -5.01
N LEU A 57 15.76 8.16 -3.90
CA LEU A 57 17.14 7.99 -3.49
C LEU A 57 17.48 6.53 -3.18
N LEU A 58 16.62 5.84 -2.42
CA LEU A 58 16.80 4.43 -2.08
C LEU A 58 16.76 3.53 -3.32
N ARG A 59 15.85 3.79 -4.25
CA ARG A 59 15.73 3.03 -5.49
C ARG A 59 16.85 3.26 -6.50
N SER A 60 17.67 4.29 -6.32
CA SER A 60 18.84 4.53 -7.15
C SER A 60 19.99 3.55 -6.87
N ASP A 61 19.93 2.85 -5.75
CA ASP A 61 20.89 1.83 -5.33
C ASP A 61 20.15 0.48 -5.16
N GLU A 62 20.77 -0.63 -5.63
CA GLU A 62 20.16 -1.96 -5.61
C GLU A 62 19.84 -2.40 -4.16
N ARG A 63 20.77 -2.20 -3.24
CA ARG A 63 20.59 -2.52 -1.83
C ARG A 63 19.52 -1.65 -1.17
N GLY A 64 19.45 -0.37 -1.55
CA GLY A 64 18.41 0.54 -1.10
C GLY A 64 17.02 0.10 -1.56
N GLY A 65 16.90 -0.41 -2.79
CA GLY A 65 15.68 -0.99 -3.33
C GLY A 65 15.23 -2.23 -2.54
N GLU A 66 16.13 -3.16 -2.22
CA GLU A 66 15.83 -4.35 -1.40
C GLU A 66 15.34 -3.95 0.00
N LEU A 67 16.05 -3.04 0.67
CA LEU A 67 15.64 -2.54 1.99
C LEU A 67 14.27 -1.84 1.96
N LEU A 68 13.95 -1.17 0.86
CA LEU A 68 12.64 -0.54 0.70
C LEU A 68 11.53 -1.58 0.60
N TYR A 69 11.75 -2.70 -0.10
CA TYR A 69 10.80 -3.82 -0.14
C TYR A 69 10.60 -4.43 1.26
N GLU A 70 11.67 -4.66 2.01
CA GLU A 70 11.58 -5.15 3.38
C GLU A 70 10.82 -4.14 4.28
N ALA A 71 11.07 -2.85 4.10
CA ALA A 71 10.42 -1.81 4.90
C ALA A 71 8.89 -1.79 4.69
N VAL A 72 8.40 -1.99 3.47
CA VAL A 72 6.95 -1.98 3.20
C VAL A 72 6.23 -3.24 3.68
N GLU A 73 6.94 -4.28 4.11
CA GLU A 73 6.34 -5.40 4.82
C GLU A 73 5.90 -5.03 6.24
N GLN A 74 6.45 -3.94 6.80
CA GLN A 74 6.03 -3.41 8.09
C GLN A 74 4.70 -2.65 7.93
N PRO A 75 3.68 -2.97 8.74
CA PRO A 75 2.34 -2.37 8.60
C PRO A 75 2.33 -0.84 8.66
N GLU A 76 3.17 -0.26 9.53
CA GLU A 76 3.27 1.20 9.70
C GLU A 76 3.84 1.89 8.47
N VAL A 77 4.86 1.29 7.85
CA VAL A 77 5.48 1.82 6.62
C VAL A 77 4.52 1.67 5.45
N MET A 78 3.85 0.53 5.33
CA MET A 78 2.83 0.29 4.31
C MET A 78 1.70 1.33 4.44
N ALA A 79 1.16 1.52 5.65
CA ALA A 79 0.08 2.48 5.90
C ALA A 79 0.52 3.91 5.55
N LEU A 80 1.73 4.31 5.91
CA LEU A 80 2.29 5.62 5.58
C LEU A 80 2.39 5.81 4.06
N PHE A 81 2.90 4.83 3.34
CA PHE A 81 3.07 4.90 1.90
C PHE A 81 1.72 4.93 1.16
N VAL A 82 0.74 4.17 1.63
CA VAL A 82 -0.64 4.19 1.13
C VAL A 82 -1.28 5.55 1.38
N ALA A 83 -1.18 6.07 2.61
CA ALA A 83 -1.77 7.35 3.00
C ALA A 83 -1.23 8.53 2.16
N HIS A 84 0.03 8.45 1.72
CA HIS A 84 0.65 9.46 0.88
C HIS A 84 0.63 9.13 -0.63
N GLY A 85 -0.08 8.07 -1.05
CA GLY A 85 -0.22 7.68 -2.45
C GLY A 85 1.10 7.29 -3.14
N ILE A 86 2.11 6.87 -2.36
CA ILE A 86 3.40 6.39 -2.88
C ILE A 86 3.26 4.95 -3.38
N ILE A 87 2.60 4.13 -2.59
CA ILE A 87 2.09 2.84 -3.05
C ILE A 87 0.62 3.07 -3.34
N ARG A 88 0.27 2.98 -4.59
CA ARG A 88 -1.12 2.75 -4.93
C ARG A 88 -1.41 1.35 -4.42
N THR A 89 -2.45 1.19 -3.63
CA THR A 89 -3.14 -0.08 -3.50
C THR A 89 -3.78 -0.34 -4.87
N ASP A 90 -2.91 -0.51 -5.85
CA ASP A 90 -3.34 -0.89 -7.17
C ASP A 90 -3.80 -2.33 -7.00
N ARG A 91 -5.05 -2.60 -7.33
CA ARG A 91 -5.63 -3.96 -7.36
C ARG A 91 -4.76 -4.94 -8.14
N THR A 92 -3.82 -4.44 -8.93
CA THR A 92 -2.76 -5.22 -9.57
C THR A 92 -1.96 -6.06 -8.57
N ILE A 93 -1.57 -5.48 -7.42
CA ILE A 93 -0.82 -6.22 -6.39
C ILE A 93 -1.70 -7.29 -5.75
N ASP A 94 -2.97 -6.96 -5.47
CA ASP A 94 -3.91 -7.92 -4.90
C ASP A 94 -4.22 -9.05 -5.89
N VAL A 95 -4.39 -8.72 -7.16
CA VAL A 95 -4.58 -9.71 -8.24
C VAL A 95 -3.34 -10.61 -8.37
N LEU A 96 -2.14 -10.05 -8.40
CA LEU A 96 -0.89 -10.84 -8.47
C LEU A 96 -0.73 -11.75 -7.26
N ARG A 97 -1.08 -11.29 -6.06
CA ARG A 97 -1.05 -12.11 -4.85
C ARG A 97 -2.02 -13.29 -4.95
N VAL A 98 -3.25 -13.06 -5.43
CA VAL A 98 -4.24 -14.13 -5.66
C VAL A 98 -3.74 -15.11 -6.73
N VAL A 99 -3.16 -14.62 -7.82
CA VAL A 99 -2.56 -15.45 -8.87
C VAL A 99 -1.47 -16.35 -8.31
N GLU A 100 -0.58 -15.82 -7.48
CA GLU A 100 0.48 -16.63 -6.84
C GLU A 100 -0.10 -17.70 -5.88
N GLN A 101 -1.19 -17.42 -5.18
CA GLN A 101 -1.85 -18.40 -4.31
C GLN A 101 -2.48 -19.56 -5.09
N ILE A 102 -3.01 -19.32 -6.28
CA ILE A 102 -3.63 -20.36 -7.12
C ILE A 102 -2.67 -21.04 -8.09
N ARG A 103 -1.49 -20.46 -8.32
CA ARG A 103 -0.46 -21.01 -9.23
C ARG A 103 -0.13 -22.49 -8.96
N PRO A 104 0.09 -22.95 -7.71
CA PRO A 104 0.35 -24.37 -7.44
C PRO A 104 -0.74 -25.32 -7.94
N TYR A 105 -2.00 -24.88 -7.88
CA TYR A 105 -3.15 -25.68 -8.34
C TYR A 105 -3.23 -25.73 -9.87
N LEU A 106 -2.84 -24.66 -10.54
CA LEU A 106 -2.84 -24.58 -12.00
C LEU A 106 -1.70 -25.41 -12.60
N VAL A 107 -0.53 -25.38 -11.96
CA VAL A 107 0.64 -26.19 -12.39
C VAL A 107 0.33 -27.69 -12.35
N THR A 108 -0.39 -28.17 -11.33
CA THR A 108 -0.84 -29.57 -11.27
C THR A 108 -1.78 -29.95 -12.42
N SER A 109 -2.44 -28.97 -13.04
CA SER A 109 -3.35 -29.15 -14.17
C SER A 109 -2.71 -28.83 -15.51
N SER A 110 -1.38 -28.59 -15.55
CA SER A 110 -0.63 -28.16 -16.74
C SER A 110 -1.18 -26.87 -17.37
N ILE A 111 -1.71 -25.98 -16.53
CA ILE A 111 -2.23 -24.69 -16.94
C ILE A 111 -1.28 -23.60 -16.45
N GLU A 112 -0.82 -22.77 -17.38
CA GLU A 112 -0.10 -21.53 -17.04
C GLU A 112 -1.06 -20.35 -17.11
N MET A 113 -0.98 -19.48 -16.11
CA MET A 113 -1.77 -18.27 -16.04
C MET A 113 -0.85 -17.05 -15.91
N SER A 114 -1.07 -16.05 -16.73
CA SER A 114 -0.41 -14.77 -16.66
C SER A 114 -1.42 -13.62 -16.61
N VAL A 115 -1.11 -12.57 -15.86
CA VAL A 115 -1.90 -11.35 -15.80
C VAL A 115 -1.44 -10.42 -16.92
N GLU A 116 -2.34 -10.07 -17.83
CA GLU A 116 -2.05 -9.16 -18.93
C GLU A 116 -2.27 -7.69 -18.53
N SER A 117 -3.36 -7.41 -17.84
CA SER A 117 -3.66 -6.06 -17.35
C SER A 117 -4.66 -6.07 -16.21
N VAL A 118 -4.62 -5.02 -15.39
CA VAL A 118 -5.63 -4.73 -14.37
C VAL A 118 -6.12 -3.31 -14.59
N ARG A 119 -7.42 -3.13 -14.80
CA ARG A 119 -8.06 -1.83 -15.01
C ARG A 119 -9.31 -1.72 -14.15
N GLY A 120 -9.27 -0.88 -13.13
CA GLY A 120 -10.37 -0.75 -12.19
C GLY A 120 -10.69 -2.08 -11.51
N ASP A 121 -11.89 -2.60 -11.71
CA ASP A 121 -12.39 -3.84 -11.11
C ASP A 121 -12.18 -5.07 -11.99
N VAL A 122 -11.54 -4.91 -13.16
CA VAL A 122 -11.35 -5.98 -14.14
C VAL A 122 -9.89 -6.34 -14.25
N ALA A 123 -9.56 -7.62 -14.02
CA ALA A 123 -8.27 -8.21 -14.32
C ALA A 123 -8.39 -9.09 -15.56
N SER A 124 -7.57 -8.79 -16.58
CA SER A 124 -7.44 -9.64 -17.78
C SER A 124 -6.32 -10.64 -17.53
N VAL A 125 -6.65 -11.91 -17.61
CA VAL A 125 -5.71 -13.01 -17.44
C VAL A 125 -5.66 -13.88 -18.69
N LYS A 126 -4.47 -14.38 -19.01
CA LYS A 126 -4.25 -15.29 -20.11
C LYS A 126 -3.93 -16.68 -19.56
N PHE A 127 -4.60 -17.68 -20.11
CA PHE A 127 -4.34 -19.07 -19.81
C PHE A 127 -3.65 -19.74 -21.00
N ALA A 128 -2.59 -20.46 -20.74
CA ALA A 128 -1.93 -21.34 -21.69
C ALA A 128 -1.96 -22.76 -21.17
N THR A 129 -2.43 -23.69 -21.99
CA THR A 129 -2.36 -25.14 -21.71
C THR A 129 -1.11 -25.68 -22.37
N GLY A 130 -0.24 -26.30 -21.59
CA GLY A 130 0.91 -27.04 -22.15
C GLY A 130 0.40 -28.25 -22.94
N CYS A 131 0.42 -28.15 -24.27
CA CYS A 131 0.24 -29.32 -25.12
C CYS A 131 1.53 -30.16 -25.04
N ASN A 132 1.59 -31.14 -24.16
CA ASN A 132 2.44 -32.30 -24.37
C ASN A 132 1.72 -33.18 -25.38
N ALA A 133 1.93 -32.95 -26.67
CA ALA A 133 1.65 -33.94 -27.69
C ALA A 133 2.75 -34.99 -27.58
N PRO A 134 2.44 -36.30 -27.34
CA PRO A 134 3.41 -37.33 -27.47
C PRO A 134 3.74 -37.46 -28.97
N ASP A 135 5.00 -37.24 -29.33
CA ASP A 135 5.55 -37.60 -30.63
C ASP A 135 5.37 -39.11 -30.83
N GLN A 136 4.66 -39.46 -31.90
CA GLN A 136 4.63 -40.82 -32.44
C GLN A 136 5.69 -40.94 -33.53
#